data_a7732ba11b40dd8113d13a96205ce6eb
#
_entry.id   a7732ba11b40dd8113d13a96205ce6eb
#
_cell.length_a   1.000
_cell.length_b   1.000
_cell.length_c   1.000
_cell.angle_alpha   90.00
_cell.angle_beta   90.00
_cell.angle_gamma   90.00
#
_symmetry.space_group_name_H-M   'P 1'
#
loop_
_entity.id
_entity.type
_entity.pdbx_description
1 polymer ?
#
loop_
_entity_poly.entity_id
_entity_poly.type
_entity_poly.pdbx_seq_one_letter_code
_entity_poly.pdbx_strand_id
1 'polypeptide(L)'
;MSYELPKLPYAYDALEPHMSKETLQYHHDKHHKAYVDKFNKLIQGTKFEESPVGYVVKHAEKGPLFNNAAQAINHSFFWHSLGPDCGGEPEGPLLDAIKKANGSFEDFKKDFSEKAAGLFGSGWVWLVKNPDGGLDIVQTANGDTPFSGESRPLICCDVWEHAYYIDYRNDRAKYVEAFWKLANWEFAEDNFTAGADAEQRSTTHPMQRKGQHPHRPHSSH
;
A
#
# COMPACT_ATOMS: atom_id res chain seq x y z
N MET A 1 -11.03 -10.83 -19.16
CA MET A 1 -9.58 -11.01 -18.88
C MET A 1 -9.38 -11.24 -17.40
N SER A 2 -8.57 -12.22 -17.03
CA SER A 2 -8.22 -12.44 -15.63
C SER A 2 -7.26 -11.36 -15.13
N TYR A 3 -7.39 -10.99 -13.86
CA TYR A 3 -6.44 -10.13 -13.18
C TYR A 3 -5.16 -10.92 -12.89
N GLU A 4 -4.01 -10.36 -13.23
CA GLU A 4 -2.73 -11.02 -12.98
C GLU A 4 -2.08 -10.55 -11.68
N LEU A 5 -1.44 -11.47 -10.96
CA LEU A 5 -0.64 -11.12 -9.79
C LEU A 5 0.50 -10.20 -10.22
N PRO A 6 0.55 -8.95 -9.74
CA PRO A 6 1.67 -8.06 -10.06
C PRO A 6 2.98 -8.60 -9.49
N LYS A 7 4.07 -8.39 -10.22
CA LYS A 7 5.41 -8.67 -9.70
C LYS A 7 5.75 -7.68 -8.59
N LEU A 8 6.55 -8.12 -7.60
CA LEU A 8 7.16 -7.19 -6.65
C LEU A 8 7.99 -6.14 -7.40
N PRO A 9 7.92 -4.85 -6.98
CA PRO A 9 8.69 -3.79 -7.65
C PRO A 9 10.18 -3.80 -7.29
N TYR A 10 10.65 -4.77 -6.50
CA TYR A 10 12.03 -4.95 -6.05
C TYR A 10 12.33 -6.43 -5.87
N ALA A 11 13.61 -6.79 -5.69
CA ALA A 11 14.01 -8.16 -5.40
C ALA A 11 13.46 -8.65 -4.05
N TYR A 12 13.25 -9.95 -3.90
CA TYR A 12 12.70 -10.54 -2.67
C TYR A 12 13.53 -10.23 -1.42
N ASP A 13 14.83 -10.06 -1.56
CA ASP A 13 15.75 -9.75 -0.45
C ASP A 13 16.06 -8.25 -0.29
N ALA A 14 15.46 -7.40 -1.12
CA ALA A 14 15.80 -5.97 -1.17
C ALA A 14 15.40 -5.21 0.10
N LEU A 15 14.45 -5.71 0.88
CA LEU A 15 13.97 -5.05 2.09
C LEU A 15 14.68 -5.52 3.37
N GLU A 16 15.62 -6.48 3.25
CA GLU A 16 16.41 -6.94 4.40
C GLU A 16 17.31 -5.81 4.89
N PRO A 17 17.61 -5.76 6.20
CA PRO A 17 17.21 -6.69 7.27
C PRO A 17 15.83 -6.45 7.88
N HIS A 18 15.05 -5.50 7.38
CA HIS A 18 13.79 -5.07 8.00
C HIS A 18 12.63 -6.01 7.70
N MET A 19 12.64 -6.61 6.52
CA MET A 19 11.65 -7.58 6.07
C MET A 19 12.38 -8.64 5.25
N SER A 20 12.28 -9.90 5.68
CA SER A 20 13.05 -10.99 5.09
C SER A 20 12.53 -11.43 3.73
N LYS A 21 13.42 -12.04 2.94
CA LYS A 21 13.06 -12.75 1.71
C LYS A 21 11.96 -13.78 1.96
N GLU A 22 12.05 -14.54 3.04
CA GLU A 22 11.04 -15.57 3.38
C GLU A 22 9.67 -14.93 3.59
N THR A 23 9.59 -13.82 4.32
CA THR A 23 8.34 -13.08 4.50
C THR A 23 7.75 -12.66 3.16
N LEU A 24 8.54 -12.11 2.26
CA LEU A 24 8.04 -11.69 0.94
C LEU A 24 7.62 -12.86 0.07
N GLN A 25 8.32 -13.99 0.11
CA GLN A 25 7.94 -15.19 -0.62
C GLN A 25 6.57 -15.71 -0.18
N TYR A 26 6.30 -15.76 1.13
CA TYR A 26 4.97 -16.15 1.61
C TYR A 26 3.92 -15.07 1.38
N HIS A 27 4.22 -13.83 1.69
CA HIS A 27 3.26 -12.73 1.63
C HIS A 27 2.82 -12.44 0.19
N HIS A 28 3.75 -12.44 -0.77
CA HIS A 28 3.44 -12.21 -2.18
C HIS A 28 3.01 -13.49 -2.90
N ASP A 29 3.84 -14.54 -2.85
CA ASP A 29 3.63 -15.73 -3.70
C ASP A 29 2.55 -16.67 -3.18
N LYS A 30 2.18 -16.58 -1.90
CA LYS A 30 1.12 -17.37 -1.28
C LYS A 30 -0.12 -16.53 -0.97
N HIS A 31 0.00 -15.55 -0.10
CA HIS A 31 -1.17 -14.77 0.36
C HIS A 31 -1.73 -13.88 -0.74
N HIS A 32 -0.93 -13.01 -1.34
CA HIS A 32 -1.40 -12.13 -2.42
C HIS A 32 -1.89 -12.95 -3.63
N LYS A 33 -1.14 -13.97 -4.01
CA LYS A 33 -1.55 -14.88 -5.08
C LYS A 33 -2.89 -15.54 -4.81
N ALA A 34 -3.15 -16.00 -3.59
CA ALA A 34 -4.41 -16.65 -3.23
C ALA A 34 -5.62 -15.70 -3.38
N TYR A 35 -5.46 -14.43 -3.00
CA TYR A 35 -6.53 -13.44 -3.19
C TYR A 35 -6.78 -13.19 -4.68
N VAL A 36 -5.75 -13.07 -5.49
CA VAL A 36 -5.89 -12.90 -6.95
C VAL A 36 -6.57 -14.10 -7.60
N ASP A 37 -6.13 -15.32 -7.28
CA ASP A 37 -6.70 -16.54 -7.84
C ASP A 37 -8.17 -16.72 -7.45
N LYS A 38 -8.50 -16.44 -6.20
CA LYS A 38 -9.89 -16.50 -5.70
C LYS A 38 -10.78 -15.45 -6.34
N PHE A 39 -10.27 -14.22 -6.48
CA PHE A 39 -10.96 -13.15 -7.19
C PHE A 39 -11.30 -13.57 -8.63
N ASN A 40 -10.31 -14.07 -9.37
CA ASN A 40 -10.50 -14.52 -10.75
C ASN A 40 -11.54 -15.65 -10.88
N LYS A 41 -11.60 -16.52 -9.88
CA LYS A 41 -12.61 -17.59 -9.83
C LYS A 41 -14.00 -17.05 -9.52
N LEU A 42 -14.12 -16.18 -8.53
CA LEU A 42 -15.41 -15.67 -8.05
C LEU A 42 -16.07 -14.68 -9.01
N ILE A 43 -15.30 -13.95 -9.80
CA ILE A 43 -15.85 -12.95 -10.73
C ILE A 43 -16.56 -13.59 -11.92
N GLN A 44 -16.24 -14.84 -12.28
CA GLN A 44 -16.83 -15.55 -13.40
C GLN A 44 -18.33 -15.72 -13.24
N GLY A 45 -19.09 -15.42 -14.30
CA GLY A 45 -20.55 -15.51 -14.31
C GLY A 45 -21.25 -14.41 -13.53
N THR A 46 -20.55 -13.45 -12.96
CA THR A 46 -21.14 -12.27 -12.32
C THR A 46 -21.27 -11.11 -13.30
N LYS A 47 -22.05 -10.10 -12.93
CA LYS A 47 -22.15 -8.84 -13.69
C LYS A 47 -20.83 -8.07 -13.80
N PHE A 48 -19.85 -8.43 -12.99
CA PHE A 48 -18.53 -7.79 -12.96
C PHE A 48 -17.47 -8.53 -13.78
N GLU A 49 -17.80 -9.60 -14.48
CA GLU A 49 -16.83 -10.52 -15.10
C GLU A 49 -15.79 -9.80 -15.98
N GLU A 50 -16.18 -8.77 -16.72
CA GLU A 50 -15.30 -7.97 -17.57
C GLU A 50 -14.81 -6.68 -16.90
N SER A 51 -15.09 -6.49 -15.61
CA SER A 51 -14.74 -5.27 -14.90
C SER A 51 -13.33 -5.32 -14.33
N PRO A 52 -12.60 -4.18 -14.31
CA PRO A 52 -11.34 -4.08 -13.57
C PRO A 52 -11.54 -4.29 -12.07
N VAL A 53 -10.52 -4.79 -11.39
CA VAL A 53 -10.56 -5.05 -9.95
C VAL A 53 -10.95 -3.82 -9.12
N GLY A 54 -10.45 -2.64 -9.49
CA GLY A 54 -10.81 -1.37 -8.81
C GLY A 54 -12.29 -1.02 -8.92
N TYR A 55 -12.89 -1.28 -10.06
CA TYR A 55 -14.33 -1.09 -10.25
C TYR A 55 -15.14 -2.04 -9.37
N VAL A 56 -14.72 -3.30 -9.28
CA VAL A 56 -15.37 -4.29 -8.40
C VAL A 56 -15.32 -3.84 -6.95
N VAL A 57 -14.19 -3.31 -6.49
CA VAL A 57 -14.05 -2.80 -5.11
C VAL A 57 -15.01 -1.64 -4.83
N LYS A 58 -15.24 -0.77 -5.81
CA LYS A 58 -16.16 0.38 -5.65
C LYS A 58 -17.62 0.00 -5.71
N HIS A 59 -18.00 -1.05 -6.44
CA HIS A 59 -19.38 -1.32 -6.78
C HIS A 59 -19.95 -2.65 -6.29
N ALA A 60 -19.09 -3.62 -5.92
CA ALA A 60 -19.57 -4.89 -5.40
C ALA A 60 -20.05 -4.75 -3.96
N GLU A 61 -21.09 -5.50 -3.62
CA GLU A 61 -21.55 -5.63 -2.24
C GLU A 61 -20.49 -6.35 -1.40
N LYS A 62 -20.47 -6.06 -0.11
CA LYS A 62 -19.61 -6.76 0.84
C LYS A 62 -19.87 -8.26 0.77
N GLY A 63 -18.82 -9.04 0.71
CA GLY A 63 -18.87 -10.49 0.56
C GLY A 63 -17.59 -11.04 -0.05
N PRO A 64 -17.57 -12.34 -0.42
CA PRO A 64 -16.34 -12.99 -0.89
C PRO A 64 -15.71 -12.31 -2.12
N LEU A 65 -16.50 -11.89 -3.11
CA LEU A 65 -15.96 -11.21 -4.30
C LEU A 65 -15.31 -9.89 -3.91
N PHE A 66 -15.99 -9.05 -3.13
CA PHE A 66 -15.42 -7.80 -2.61
C PHE A 66 -14.15 -8.06 -1.79
N ASN A 67 -14.20 -9.00 -0.87
CA ASN A 67 -13.07 -9.27 0.04
C ASN A 67 -11.80 -9.65 -0.72
N ASN A 68 -11.91 -10.51 -1.73
CA ASN A 68 -10.75 -10.94 -2.51
C ASN A 68 -10.28 -9.85 -3.47
N ALA A 69 -11.19 -9.10 -4.08
CA ALA A 69 -10.85 -7.94 -4.89
C ALA A 69 -10.11 -6.87 -4.06
N ALA A 70 -10.63 -6.53 -2.89
CA ALA A 70 -10.03 -5.56 -1.99
C ALA A 70 -8.64 -6.00 -1.53
N GLN A 71 -8.48 -7.25 -1.10
CA GLN A 71 -7.18 -7.76 -0.68
C GLN A 71 -6.18 -7.82 -1.83
N ALA A 72 -6.62 -8.11 -3.05
CA ALA A 72 -5.74 -8.06 -4.22
C ALA A 72 -5.16 -6.66 -4.43
N ILE A 73 -5.98 -5.61 -4.38
CA ILE A 73 -5.48 -4.23 -4.55
C ILE A 73 -4.74 -3.70 -3.31
N ASN A 74 -5.17 -4.08 -2.10
CA ASN A 74 -4.48 -3.70 -0.87
C ASN A 74 -3.03 -4.16 -0.89
N HIS A 75 -2.78 -5.40 -1.31
CA HIS A 75 -1.44 -5.96 -1.38
C HIS A 75 -0.60 -5.32 -2.49
N SER A 76 -1.19 -5.08 -3.67
CA SER A 76 -0.49 -4.36 -4.74
C SER A 76 -0.03 -2.98 -4.30
N PHE A 77 -0.91 -2.25 -3.63
CA PHE A 77 -0.61 -0.93 -3.08
C PHE A 77 0.45 -0.99 -1.97
N PHE A 78 0.39 -2.01 -1.13
CA PHE A 78 1.35 -2.22 -0.04
C PHE A 78 2.79 -2.41 -0.56
N TRP A 79 2.98 -3.20 -1.61
CA TRP A 79 4.32 -3.38 -2.17
C TRP A 79 4.94 -2.06 -2.63
N HIS A 80 4.17 -1.16 -3.21
CA HIS A 80 4.63 0.17 -3.60
C HIS A 80 4.80 1.13 -2.43
N SER A 81 4.12 0.88 -1.31
CA SER A 81 4.28 1.64 -0.06
C SER A 81 5.64 1.40 0.61
N LEU A 82 6.36 0.38 0.18
CA LEU A 82 7.67 -0.01 0.68
C LEU A 82 8.72 0.12 -0.41
N GLY A 83 9.98 0.25 -0.01
CA GLY A 83 11.08 0.19 -0.96
C GLY A 83 12.43 0.10 -0.28
N PRO A 84 13.45 -0.45 -0.99
CA PRO A 84 14.82 -0.37 -0.54
C PRO A 84 15.30 1.08 -0.62
N ASP A 85 16.22 1.46 0.27
CA ASP A 85 16.76 2.81 0.34
C ASP A 85 15.70 3.91 0.51
N CYS A 86 14.56 3.54 1.08
CA CYS A 86 13.47 4.43 1.46
C CYS A 86 13.51 4.74 2.96
N GLY A 87 12.40 5.18 3.53
CA GLY A 87 12.31 5.61 4.91
C GLY A 87 12.45 7.13 5.04
N GLY A 88 12.78 7.60 6.25
CA GLY A 88 12.85 9.02 6.51
C GLY A 88 11.48 9.69 6.58
N GLU A 89 11.38 10.88 6.04
CA GLU A 89 10.14 11.67 5.99
C GLU A 89 9.88 12.22 4.59
N PRO A 90 8.62 12.53 4.24
CA PRO A 90 8.31 13.16 2.97
C PRO A 90 8.82 14.60 2.91
N GLU A 91 8.77 15.18 1.72
CA GLU A 91 9.12 16.57 1.45
C GLU A 91 7.95 17.31 0.78
N GLY A 92 8.07 18.61 0.68
CA GLY A 92 7.17 19.46 -0.09
C GLY A 92 5.70 19.42 0.39
N PRO A 93 4.75 19.47 -0.55
CA PRO A 93 3.33 19.61 -0.22
C PRO A 93 2.76 18.52 0.70
N LEU A 94 3.22 17.28 0.59
CA LEU A 94 2.77 16.21 1.47
C LEU A 94 3.23 16.44 2.91
N LEU A 95 4.48 16.82 3.12
CA LEU A 95 4.98 17.15 4.46
C LEU A 95 4.21 18.32 5.06
N ASP A 96 3.92 19.36 4.28
CA ASP A 96 3.14 20.50 4.73
C ASP A 96 1.73 20.09 5.14
N ALA A 97 1.09 19.21 4.38
CA ALA A 97 -0.24 18.67 4.70
C ALA A 97 -0.22 17.81 5.97
N ILE A 98 0.83 17.01 6.18
CA ILE A 98 1.01 16.22 7.41
C ILE A 98 1.17 17.14 8.62
N LYS A 99 1.98 18.17 8.52
CA LYS A 99 2.16 19.15 9.60
C LYS A 99 0.86 19.87 9.93
N LYS A 100 0.07 20.23 8.92
CA LYS A 100 -1.23 20.86 9.10
C LYS A 100 -2.22 19.93 9.82
N ALA A 101 -2.22 18.65 9.48
CA ALA A 101 -3.14 17.66 10.05
C ALA A 101 -2.75 17.23 11.48
N ASN A 102 -1.46 17.03 11.74
CA ASN A 102 -0.95 16.43 12.98
C ASN A 102 -0.02 17.32 13.81
N GLY A 103 0.36 18.49 13.30
CA GLY A 103 1.29 19.40 13.98
C GLY A 103 2.74 19.21 13.55
N SER A 104 3.23 17.98 13.48
CA SER A 104 4.57 17.63 13.05
C SER A 104 4.58 16.25 12.40
N PHE A 105 5.65 15.95 11.66
CA PHE A 105 5.85 14.59 11.15
C PHE A 105 6.02 13.58 12.29
N GLU A 106 6.69 13.95 13.38
CA GLU A 106 6.89 13.09 14.55
C GLU A 106 5.54 12.72 15.20
N ASP A 107 4.65 13.69 15.36
CA ASP A 107 3.32 13.44 15.90
C ASP A 107 2.47 12.57 14.96
N PHE A 108 2.59 12.78 13.65
CA PHE A 108 1.99 11.92 12.64
C PHE A 108 2.46 10.47 12.75
N LYS A 109 3.77 10.28 12.79
CA LYS A 109 4.40 8.96 12.89
C LYS A 109 3.97 8.23 14.16
N LYS A 110 3.90 8.95 15.27
CA LYS A 110 3.43 8.41 16.54
C LYS A 110 1.97 7.96 16.45
N ASP A 111 1.08 8.80 15.92
CA ASP A 111 -0.33 8.49 15.77
C ASP A 111 -0.57 7.29 14.83
N PHE A 112 0.09 7.28 13.68
CA PHE A 112 0.03 6.15 12.75
C PHE A 112 0.54 4.86 13.39
N SER A 113 1.67 4.93 14.09
CA SER A 113 2.28 3.77 14.76
C SER A 113 1.38 3.21 15.87
N GLU A 114 0.76 4.05 16.66
CA GLU A 114 -0.20 3.65 17.69
C GLU A 114 -1.42 2.96 17.07
N LYS A 115 -1.95 3.48 15.98
CA LYS A 115 -3.08 2.88 15.27
C LYS A 115 -2.71 1.54 14.62
N ALA A 116 -1.49 1.42 14.11
CA ALA A 116 -1.00 0.17 13.52
C ALA A 116 -0.76 -0.91 14.57
N ALA A 117 -0.07 -0.58 15.66
CA ALA A 117 0.20 -1.52 16.74
C ALA A 117 -1.05 -1.90 17.54
N GLY A 118 -2.00 -0.95 17.68
CA GLY A 118 -3.20 -1.10 18.49
C GLY A 118 -4.44 -1.62 17.76
N LEU A 119 -4.40 -1.80 16.45
CA LEU A 119 -5.54 -2.33 15.73
C LEU A 119 -5.87 -3.75 16.20
N PHE A 120 -7.11 -3.96 16.63
CA PHE A 120 -7.54 -5.26 17.11
C PHE A 120 -7.75 -6.24 15.95
N GLY A 121 -7.03 -7.35 15.97
CA GLY A 121 -7.13 -8.39 14.94
C GLY A 121 -6.36 -8.06 13.66
N SER A 122 -6.86 -8.58 12.55
CA SER A 122 -6.28 -8.39 11.21
C SER A 122 -6.81 -7.12 10.56
N GLY A 123 -5.96 -6.43 9.85
CA GLY A 123 -6.35 -5.23 9.13
C GLY A 123 -5.18 -4.43 8.58
N TRP A 124 -5.47 -3.17 8.30
CA TRP A 124 -4.56 -2.26 7.61
C TRP A 124 -4.64 -0.86 8.22
N VAL A 125 -3.56 -0.11 8.11
CA VAL A 125 -3.54 1.31 8.46
C VAL A 125 -3.13 2.13 7.25
N TRP A 126 -3.83 3.22 7.01
CA TRP A 126 -3.73 4.03 5.79
C TRP A 126 -3.55 5.50 6.14
N LEU A 127 -2.68 6.17 5.40
CA LEU A 127 -2.74 7.62 5.26
C LEU A 127 -3.57 7.92 4.02
N VAL A 128 -4.62 8.71 4.17
CA VAL A 128 -5.53 9.06 3.07
C VAL A 128 -5.66 10.57 2.91
N LYS A 129 -5.92 10.99 1.67
CA LYS A 129 -6.31 12.36 1.32
C LYS A 129 -7.81 12.38 1.09
N ASN A 130 -8.52 13.19 1.87
CA ASN A 130 -9.96 13.38 1.73
C ASN A 130 -10.29 14.28 0.54
N PRO A 131 -11.56 14.27 0.05
CA PRO A 131 -11.99 15.16 -1.04
C PRO A 131 -11.77 16.65 -0.78
N ASP A 132 -11.79 17.08 0.49
CA ASP A 132 -11.52 18.46 0.90
C ASP A 132 -10.02 18.82 0.91
N GLY A 133 -9.15 17.85 0.64
CA GLY A 133 -7.70 18.00 0.64
C GLY A 133 -7.02 17.74 1.99
N GLY A 134 -7.79 17.54 3.05
CA GLY A 134 -7.26 17.17 4.37
C GLY A 134 -6.76 15.72 4.42
N LEU A 135 -5.91 15.44 5.39
CA LEU A 135 -5.35 14.09 5.59
C LEU A 135 -5.95 13.44 6.83
N ASP A 136 -6.16 12.13 6.74
CA ASP A 136 -6.55 11.28 7.87
C ASP A 136 -5.72 10.00 7.92
N ILE A 137 -5.55 9.46 9.12
CA ILE A 137 -5.03 8.12 9.36
C ILE A 137 -6.23 7.23 9.63
N VAL A 138 -6.41 6.21 8.79
CA VAL A 138 -7.60 5.35 8.80
C VAL A 138 -7.18 3.90 9.10
N GLN A 139 -7.90 3.27 10.04
CA GLN A 139 -7.81 1.84 10.29
C GLN A 139 -8.92 1.12 9.52
N THR A 140 -8.58 0.01 8.87
CA THR A 140 -9.58 -0.88 8.25
C THR A 140 -9.41 -2.30 8.78
N ALA A 141 -10.52 -2.95 9.08
CA ALA A 141 -10.51 -4.33 9.56
C ALA A 141 -10.51 -5.31 8.39
N ASN A 142 -9.80 -6.42 8.56
CA ASN A 142 -9.79 -7.52 7.58
C ASN A 142 -9.34 -7.05 6.18
N GLY A 143 -10.17 -7.22 5.18
CA GLY A 143 -9.92 -6.80 3.81
C GLY A 143 -10.55 -5.46 3.42
N ASP A 144 -11.21 -4.78 4.33
CA ASP A 144 -11.79 -3.47 4.05
C ASP A 144 -10.71 -2.47 3.58
N THR A 145 -11.14 -1.54 2.77
CA THR A 145 -10.21 -0.66 2.05
C THR A 145 -10.80 0.71 1.81
N PRO A 146 -10.01 1.79 1.92
CA PRO A 146 -10.45 3.12 1.53
C PRO A 146 -10.66 3.29 0.01
N PHE A 147 -10.16 2.35 -0.82
CA PHE A 147 -10.43 2.34 -2.26
C PHE A 147 -11.92 2.17 -2.59
N SER A 148 -12.73 1.67 -1.67
CA SER A 148 -14.19 1.58 -1.86
C SER A 148 -14.91 2.93 -1.65
N GLY A 149 -14.26 3.91 -1.06
CA GLY A 149 -14.80 5.23 -0.78
C GLY A 149 -14.22 6.33 -1.67
N GLU A 150 -14.35 7.57 -1.21
CA GLU A 150 -13.92 8.75 -1.96
C GLU A 150 -12.54 9.28 -1.56
N SER A 151 -12.01 8.86 -0.41
CA SER A 151 -10.67 9.24 0.05
C SER A 151 -9.60 8.52 -0.76
N ARG A 152 -8.51 9.23 -1.06
CA ARG A 152 -7.40 8.66 -1.82
C ARG A 152 -6.33 8.12 -0.88
N PRO A 153 -6.04 6.81 -0.93
CA PRO A 153 -4.90 6.25 -0.21
C PRO A 153 -3.56 6.82 -0.72
N LEU A 154 -2.67 7.12 0.20
CA LEU A 154 -1.34 7.65 -0.09
C LEU A 154 -0.26 6.62 0.19
N ILE A 155 -0.32 5.95 1.32
CA ILE A 155 0.59 4.91 1.78
C ILE A 155 -0.14 4.04 2.81
N CYS A 156 0.22 2.78 2.91
CA CYS A 156 -0.39 1.88 3.88
C CYS A 156 0.59 0.93 4.56
N CYS A 157 0.14 0.37 5.68
CA CYS A 157 0.83 -0.69 6.41
C CYS A 157 -0.12 -1.85 6.63
N ASP A 158 0.28 -3.04 6.16
CA ASP A 158 -0.41 -4.30 6.44
C ASP A 158 -0.07 -4.76 7.85
N VAL A 159 -1.08 -4.92 8.70
CA VAL A 159 -0.89 -5.41 10.07
C VAL A 159 -1.58 -6.73 10.33
N TRP A 160 -1.90 -7.48 9.29
CA TRP A 160 -2.19 -8.89 9.40
C TRP A 160 -0.97 -9.63 9.96
N GLU A 161 -1.17 -10.68 10.74
CA GLU A 161 -0.05 -11.46 11.30
C GLU A 161 0.86 -12.04 10.20
N HIS A 162 0.31 -12.45 9.06
CA HIS A 162 1.13 -12.96 7.95
C HIS A 162 2.15 -11.94 7.41
N ALA A 163 1.94 -10.65 7.65
CA ALA A 163 2.88 -9.62 7.23
C ALA A 163 4.15 -9.57 8.08
N TYR A 164 4.08 -10.00 9.34
CA TYR A 164 5.19 -9.80 10.28
C TYR A 164 5.56 -11.02 11.12
N TYR A 165 4.76 -12.07 11.14
CA TYR A 165 4.96 -13.16 12.11
C TYR A 165 6.27 -13.93 11.90
N ILE A 166 6.72 -14.10 10.65
CA ILE A 166 7.98 -14.79 10.34
C ILE A 166 9.17 -14.05 10.95
N ASP A 167 9.23 -12.73 10.82
CA ASP A 167 10.38 -11.92 11.23
C ASP A 167 10.28 -11.42 12.67
N TYR A 168 9.09 -11.13 13.13
CA TYR A 168 8.86 -10.44 14.40
C TYR A 168 7.98 -11.22 15.38
N ARG A 169 7.48 -12.39 15.00
CA ARG A 169 6.52 -13.18 15.76
C ARG A 169 5.32 -12.32 16.15
N ASN A 170 4.97 -12.26 17.43
CA ASN A 170 3.83 -11.48 17.91
C ASN A 170 4.12 -9.99 18.13
N ASP A 171 5.35 -9.54 17.90
CA ASP A 171 5.77 -8.16 18.17
C ASP A 171 5.42 -7.24 17.00
N ARG A 172 4.14 -6.89 16.91
CA ARG A 172 3.64 -5.97 15.88
C ARG A 172 4.27 -4.59 15.99
N ALA A 173 4.51 -4.10 17.19
CA ALA A 173 5.11 -2.78 17.41
C ALA A 173 6.51 -2.69 16.78
N LYS A 174 7.31 -3.74 16.93
CA LYS A 174 8.65 -3.81 16.32
C LYS A 174 8.59 -3.87 14.79
N TYR A 175 7.61 -4.59 14.24
CA TYR A 175 7.35 -4.59 12.81
C TYR A 175 7.00 -3.19 12.30
N VAL A 176 6.18 -2.45 13.02
CA VAL A 176 5.80 -1.07 12.66
C VAL A 176 7.03 -0.14 12.67
N GLU A 177 7.95 -0.31 13.62
CA GLU A 177 9.24 0.42 13.60
C GLU A 177 10.05 0.11 12.33
N ALA A 178 10.08 -1.16 11.92
CA ALA A 178 10.75 -1.57 10.68
C ALA A 178 10.05 -0.98 9.44
N PHE A 179 8.72 -0.88 9.44
CA PHE A 179 7.96 -0.24 8.36
C PHE A 179 8.46 1.16 8.06
N TRP A 180 8.74 1.98 9.09
CA TRP A 180 9.24 3.35 8.89
C TRP A 180 10.59 3.42 8.20
N LYS A 181 11.39 2.38 8.27
CA LYS A 181 12.67 2.27 7.56
C LYS A 181 12.50 1.93 6.08
N LEU A 182 11.33 1.46 5.70
CA LEU A 182 10.99 1.02 4.35
C LEU A 182 9.95 1.92 3.67
N ALA A 183 9.30 2.82 4.40
CA ALA A 183 8.21 3.64 3.90
C ALA A 183 8.64 4.44 2.67
N ASN A 184 7.93 4.24 1.56
CA ASN A 184 8.22 4.89 0.28
C ASN A 184 7.45 6.21 0.16
N TRP A 185 8.03 7.26 0.68
CA TRP A 185 7.41 8.59 0.69
C TRP A 185 7.29 9.21 -0.70
N GLU A 186 8.17 8.88 -1.63
CA GLU A 186 8.04 9.33 -3.01
C GLU A 186 6.75 8.80 -3.66
N PHE A 187 6.44 7.53 -3.40
CA PHE A 187 5.15 6.94 -3.81
C PHE A 187 3.96 7.66 -3.16
N ALA A 188 4.03 7.95 -1.86
CA ALA A 188 2.99 8.70 -1.17
C ALA A 188 2.82 10.12 -1.71
N GLU A 189 3.91 10.81 -2.03
CA GLU A 189 3.90 12.14 -2.65
C GLU A 189 3.27 12.13 -4.03
N ASP A 190 3.59 11.11 -4.85
CA ASP A 190 2.99 10.94 -6.17
C ASP A 190 1.47 10.76 -6.06
N ASN A 191 1.01 9.96 -5.10
CA ASN A 191 -0.42 9.78 -4.82
C ASN A 191 -1.09 11.05 -4.32
N PHE A 192 -0.39 11.84 -3.51
CA PHE A 192 -0.90 13.09 -2.97
C PHE A 192 -1.14 14.15 -4.05
N THR A 193 -0.25 14.24 -5.02
CA THR A 193 -0.31 15.23 -6.11
C THR A 193 -1.07 14.74 -7.34
N ALA A 194 -1.41 13.45 -7.40
CA ALA A 194 -2.09 12.87 -8.55
C ALA A 194 -3.51 13.42 -8.70
N GLY A 195 -3.95 13.58 -9.96
CA GLY A 195 -5.35 13.86 -10.29
C GLY A 195 -6.21 12.59 -10.27
N ALA A 196 -7.52 12.74 -10.46
CA ALA A 196 -8.50 11.63 -10.43
C ALA A 196 -8.14 10.47 -11.39
N ASP A 197 -7.48 10.74 -12.51
CA ASP A 197 -7.07 9.73 -13.49
C ASP A 197 -5.96 8.79 -12.99
N ALA A 198 -5.27 9.15 -11.91
CA ALA A 198 -4.22 8.32 -11.32
C ALA A 198 -4.79 7.20 -10.43
N GLU A 199 -6.01 7.32 -9.94
CA GLU A 199 -6.68 6.26 -9.16
C GLU A 199 -6.83 4.97 -9.97
N GLN A 200 -7.13 5.08 -11.26
CA GLN A 200 -7.25 3.91 -12.13
C GLN A 200 -5.90 3.24 -12.40
N ARG A 201 -4.80 3.99 -12.37
CA ARG A 201 -3.46 3.45 -12.65
C ARG A 201 -2.87 2.68 -11.48
N SER A 202 -3.15 3.10 -10.25
CA SER A 202 -2.62 2.42 -9.05
C SER A 202 -3.31 1.08 -8.78
N THR A 203 -4.52 0.90 -9.33
CA THR A 203 -5.30 -0.34 -9.15
C THR A 203 -5.14 -1.32 -10.30
N THR A 204 -4.71 -0.86 -11.49
CA THR A 204 -4.68 -1.69 -12.71
C THR A 204 -3.29 -1.92 -13.27
N HIS A 205 -2.31 -1.05 -12.98
CA HIS A 205 -0.93 -1.20 -13.49
C HIS A 205 0.07 -0.80 -12.41
N PRO A 206 1.12 -1.60 -12.19
CA PRO A 206 2.26 -1.10 -11.45
C PRO A 206 2.84 0.09 -12.22
N MET A 207 3.01 1.23 -11.57
CA MET A 207 3.67 2.37 -12.17
C MET A 207 5.07 1.95 -12.61
N GLN A 208 5.28 1.81 -13.93
CA GLN A 208 6.61 1.68 -14.49
C GLN A 208 7.28 3.04 -14.32
N ARG A 209 8.11 3.17 -13.31
CA ARG A 209 9.01 4.33 -13.22
C ARG A 209 9.97 4.27 -14.40
N LYS A 210 9.92 5.27 -15.24
CA LYS A 210 11.03 5.57 -16.14
C LYS A 210 12.18 6.09 -15.29
N GLY A 211 12.99 5.17 -14.80
CA GLY A 211 14.29 5.49 -14.24
C GLY A 211 15.21 5.87 -15.37
N GLN A 212 15.35 7.15 -15.64
CA GLN A 212 16.51 7.70 -16.33
C GLN A 212 16.69 9.14 -15.88
N HIS A 213 17.54 9.32 -14.87
CA HIS A 213 18.24 10.57 -14.75
C HIS A 213 19.32 10.58 -15.84
N PRO A 214 19.37 11.60 -16.71
CA PRO A 214 20.49 11.74 -17.63
C PRO A 214 21.73 12.09 -16.81
N HIS A 215 22.75 11.24 -16.89
CA HIS A 215 24.09 11.59 -16.46
C HIS A 215 24.51 12.89 -17.12
N ARG A 216 24.71 13.93 -16.31
CA ARG A 216 25.47 15.11 -16.77
C ARG A 216 26.94 14.68 -16.91
N PRO A 217 27.56 14.90 -18.07
CA PRO A 217 28.98 14.69 -18.19
C PRO A 217 29.71 15.77 -17.39
N HIS A 218 30.62 15.36 -16.53
CA HIS A 218 31.61 16.25 -15.94
C HIS A 218 32.51 16.75 -17.05
N SER A 219 32.43 18.03 -17.36
CA SER A 219 33.44 18.72 -18.15
C SER A 219 34.61 19.03 -17.23
N SER A 220 35.73 18.37 -17.50
CA SER A 220 37.02 18.73 -17.02
C SER A 220 37.50 20.03 -17.71
N HIS A 221 37.83 21.02 -16.91
CA HIS A 221 38.92 21.98 -17.17
C HIS A 221 39.47 22.44 -15.82
#